data_751609bc23c838dd4f02d9a207a6a522
#
_entry.id   751609bc23c838dd4f02d9a207a6a522
#
_cell.length_a   1.000
_cell.length_b   1.000
_cell.length_c   1.000
_cell.angle_alpha   90.00
_cell.angle_beta   90.00
_cell.angle_gamma   90.00
#
_symmetry.space_group_name_H-M   'P 1'
#
loop_
_entity.id
_entity.type
_entity.pdbx_description
1 polymer ?
#
loop_
_entity_poly.entity_id
_entity_poly.type
_entity_poly.pdbx_seq_one_letter_code
_entity_poly.pdbx_strand_id
1 'polypeptide(L)'
;MKKLLLILLFSSLIDANLKYNHYSKEYEVAHPNSVLKYNHYNKKYTYEMPGSKLKYNHYTKKYTYELPRSELKYNHHSRSYSYELPESILKYNHHTKEYTFEHPSAKLKYNPYSKQYYFPKYN
;
A
#
# COMPACT_ATOMS: atom_id res chain seq x y z
N MET A 1 18.54 13.22 13.32
CA MET A 1 19.66 12.96 12.42
C MET A 1 19.94 11.48 12.28
N LYS A 2 20.06 10.75 13.39
CA LYS A 2 20.31 9.31 13.32
C LYS A 2 19.21 8.57 12.58
N LYS A 3 17.94 8.95 12.77
CA LYS A 3 16.82 8.34 12.06
C LYS A 3 16.95 8.52 10.56
N LEU A 4 17.30 9.72 10.13
CA LEU A 4 17.42 10.00 8.70
C LEU A 4 18.51 9.16 8.06
N LEU A 5 19.67 9.06 8.72
CA LEU A 5 20.76 8.24 8.20
C LEU A 5 20.37 6.78 8.10
N LEU A 6 19.70 6.26 9.12
CA LEU A 6 19.25 4.87 9.13
C LEU A 6 18.27 4.60 7.99
N ILE A 7 17.34 5.52 7.74
CA ILE A 7 16.37 5.39 6.67
C ILE A 7 17.06 5.34 5.32
N LEU A 8 18.06 6.19 5.11
CA LEU A 8 18.81 6.18 3.85
C LEU A 8 19.53 4.87 3.62
N LEU A 9 20.15 4.32 4.67
CA LEU A 9 20.78 3.01 4.57
C LEU A 9 19.79 1.94 4.20
N PHE A 10 18.65 1.95 4.85
CA PHE A 10 17.61 0.97 4.61
C PHE A 10 17.12 1.03 3.17
N SER A 11 16.91 2.22 2.63
CA SER A 11 16.44 2.36 1.26
C SER A 11 17.45 1.84 0.25
N SER A 12 18.74 2.01 0.51
CA SER A 12 19.78 1.51 -0.39
C SER A 12 19.84 -0.02 -0.37
N LEU A 13 19.47 -0.64 0.76
CA LEU A 13 19.53 -2.09 0.90
C LEU A 13 18.37 -2.81 0.25
N ILE A 14 17.17 -2.26 0.33
CA ILE A 14 15.97 -2.92 -0.16
C ILE A 14 15.44 -2.36 -1.46
N ASP A 15 16.18 -1.42 -2.04
CA ASP A 15 15.73 -0.74 -3.27
C ASP A 15 14.32 -0.18 -3.10
N ALA A 16 13.99 0.26 -1.91
CA ALA A 16 12.67 0.79 -1.62
C ALA A 16 12.51 2.19 -2.20
N ASN A 17 11.32 2.50 -2.63
CA ASN A 17 10.98 3.81 -3.14
C ASN A 17 10.58 4.69 -1.97
N LEU A 18 11.57 5.15 -1.23
CA LEU A 18 11.33 6.02 -0.09
C LEU A 18 11.14 7.45 -0.55
N LYS A 19 10.07 8.07 -0.09
CA LYS A 19 9.77 9.46 -0.37
C LYS A 19 9.52 10.20 0.95
N TYR A 20 10.01 11.42 1.01
CA TYR A 20 9.83 12.23 2.21
C TYR A 20 8.49 12.97 2.14
N ASN A 21 7.67 12.77 3.14
CA ASN A 21 6.41 13.49 3.28
C ASN A 21 6.65 14.69 4.21
N HIS A 22 6.78 15.88 3.61
CA HIS A 22 7.11 17.07 4.39
C HIS A 22 5.96 17.57 5.27
N TYR A 23 4.77 17.01 5.11
CA TYR A 23 3.64 17.35 5.99
C TYR A 23 3.65 16.49 7.25
N SER A 24 3.91 15.20 7.11
CA SER A 24 4.05 14.30 8.26
C SER A 24 5.46 14.31 8.83
N LYS A 25 6.43 14.83 8.06
CA LYS A 25 7.85 14.86 8.41
C LYS A 25 8.44 13.47 8.58
N GLU A 26 7.98 12.54 7.76
CA GLU A 26 8.45 11.16 7.79
C GLU A 26 8.74 10.67 6.38
N TYR A 27 9.63 9.68 6.28
CA TYR A 27 9.85 8.96 5.03
C TYR A 27 8.86 7.82 4.93
N GLU A 28 8.32 7.64 3.72
CA GLU A 28 7.33 6.61 3.47
C GLU A 28 7.73 5.77 2.26
N VAL A 29 7.45 4.49 2.29
CA VAL A 29 7.61 3.62 1.13
C VAL A 29 6.44 3.92 0.20
N ALA A 30 6.76 4.36 -1.02
CA ALA A 30 5.74 4.77 -1.97
C ALA A 30 6.19 4.41 -3.39
N HIS A 31 5.22 4.23 -4.27
CA HIS A 31 5.49 3.96 -5.68
C HIS A 31 6.27 5.14 -6.28
N PRO A 32 7.25 4.89 -7.18
CA PRO A 32 8.04 5.98 -7.78
C PRO A 32 7.21 7.08 -8.41
N ASN A 33 6.08 6.72 -9.01
CA ASN A 33 5.21 7.67 -9.70
C ASN A 33 4.18 8.32 -8.80
N SER A 34 4.12 7.95 -7.52
CA SER A 34 3.14 8.51 -6.60
C SER A 34 3.43 9.97 -6.30
N VAL A 35 2.39 10.71 -5.98
CA VAL A 35 2.46 12.12 -5.62
C VAL A 35 1.68 12.36 -4.33
N LEU A 36 2.05 13.42 -3.61
CA LEU A 36 1.31 13.79 -2.41
C LEU A 36 -0.06 14.32 -2.78
N LYS A 37 -1.08 13.77 -2.13
CA LYS A 37 -2.45 14.23 -2.28
C LYS A 37 -3.07 14.49 -0.92
N TYR A 38 -3.90 15.53 -0.86
CA TYR A 38 -4.56 15.90 0.39
C TYR A 38 -5.91 15.21 0.49
N ASN A 39 -6.13 14.53 1.61
CA ASN A 39 -7.43 13.94 1.90
C ASN A 39 -8.15 14.86 2.89
N HIS A 40 -9.11 15.63 2.39
CA HIS A 40 -9.80 16.64 3.22
C HIS A 40 -10.74 16.03 4.26
N TYR A 41 -10.99 14.73 4.20
CA TYR A 41 -11.81 14.06 5.22
C TYR A 41 -10.99 13.72 6.47
N ASN A 42 -9.77 13.21 6.28
CA ASN A 42 -8.89 12.93 7.43
C ASN A 42 -7.83 14.01 7.64
N LYS A 43 -7.78 15.01 6.77
CA LYS A 43 -6.88 16.17 6.87
C LYS A 43 -5.41 15.79 6.86
N LYS A 44 -5.06 14.80 6.03
CA LYS A 44 -3.68 14.35 5.89
C LYS A 44 -3.25 14.34 4.43
N TYR A 45 -1.94 14.52 4.23
CA TYR A 45 -1.31 14.33 2.92
C TYR A 45 -0.68 12.95 2.88
N THR A 46 -0.95 12.22 1.82
CA THR A 46 -0.39 10.88 1.62
C THR A 46 0.08 10.73 0.18
N TYR A 47 1.06 9.85 -0.04
CA TYR A 47 1.51 9.53 -1.39
C TYR A 47 0.52 8.60 -2.04
N GLU A 48 0.00 9.02 -3.20
CA GLU A 48 -1.01 8.27 -3.93
C GLU A 48 -0.69 8.27 -5.41
N MET A 49 -1.20 7.31 -6.15
CA MET A 49 -1.01 7.28 -7.59
C MET A 49 -1.70 8.47 -8.24
N PRO A 50 -1.09 9.07 -9.30
CA PRO A 50 -1.63 10.31 -9.89
C PRO A 50 -3.08 10.24 -10.32
N GLY A 51 -3.52 9.09 -10.81
CA GLY A 51 -4.91 8.94 -11.27
C GLY A 51 -5.91 8.56 -10.19
N SER A 52 -5.46 8.38 -8.95
CA SER A 52 -6.35 7.93 -7.89
C SER A 52 -7.31 9.04 -7.47
N LYS A 53 -8.48 8.62 -6.99
CA LYS A 53 -9.53 9.53 -6.53
C LYS A 53 -10.05 9.07 -5.19
N LEU A 54 -10.55 10.02 -4.41
CA LEU A 54 -11.18 9.69 -3.13
C LEU A 54 -12.46 8.89 -3.38
N LYS A 55 -12.57 7.75 -2.72
CA LYS A 55 -13.76 6.91 -2.76
C LYS A 55 -14.22 6.62 -1.34
N TYR A 56 -15.52 6.58 -1.16
CA TYR A 56 -16.11 6.29 0.14
C TYR A 56 -16.34 4.80 0.30
N ASN A 57 -15.81 4.23 1.39
CA ASN A 57 -16.09 2.85 1.75
C ASN A 57 -17.16 2.86 2.83
N HIS A 58 -18.40 2.52 2.45
CA HIS A 58 -19.52 2.60 3.39
C HIS A 58 -19.49 1.53 4.48
N TYR A 59 -18.60 0.56 4.38
CA TYR A 59 -18.41 -0.44 5.43
C TYR A 59 -17.44 0.06 6.50
N THR A 60 -16.35 0.70 6.10
CA THR A 60 -15.40 1.30 7.04
C THR A 60 -15.75 2.74 7.39
N LYS A 61 -16.63 3.36 6.61
CA LYS A 61 -17.05 4.75 6.76
C LYS A 61 -15.89 5.74 6.63
N LYS A 62 -14.98 5.42 5.72
CA LYS A 62 -13.80 6.25 5.46
C LYS A 62 -13.68 6.56 3.98
N TYR A 63 -13.07 7.71 3.68
CA TYR A 63 -12.67 8.08 2.33
C TYR A 63 -11.19 7.78 2.15
N THR A 64 -10.85 7.08 1.09
CA THR A 64 -9.47 6.73 0.76
C THR A 64 -9.23 6.97 -0.72
N TYR A 65 -7.95 7.23 -1.08
CA TYR A 65 -7.58 7.36 -2.48
C TYR A 65 -7.47 5.99 -3.10
N GLU A 66 -8.22 5.79 -4.18
CA GLU A 66 -8.27 4.51 -4.87
C GLU A 66 -8.17 4.73 -6.38
N LEU A 67 -7.67 3.74 -7.10
CA LEU A 67 -7.66 3.82 -8.56
C LEU A 67 -9.10 3.84 -9.08
N PRO A 68 -9.36 4.60 -10.17
CA PRO A 68 -10.73 4.78 -10.66
C PRO A 68 -11.48 3.48 -10.93
N ARG A 69 -10.81 2.46 -11.45
CA ARG A 69 -11.47 1.20 -11.79
C ARG A 69 -11.52 0.20 -10.64
N SER A 70 -11.00 0.56 -9.46
CA SER A 70 -11.09 -0.32 -8.29
C SER A 70 -12.54 -0.41 -7.81
N GLU A 71 -12.87 -1.55 -7.20
CA GLU A 71 -14.20 -1.80 -6.70
C GLU A 71 -14.13 -2.45 -5.33
N LEU A 72 -15.19 -2.30 -4.55
CA LEU A 72 -15.24 -2.93 -3.24
C LEU A 72 -15.35 -4.45 -3.38
N LYS A 73 -14.47 -5.16 -2.70
CA LYS A 73 -14.49 -6.61 -2.65
C LYS A 73 -14.51 -7.08 -1.21
N TYR A 74 -15.21 -8.17 -0.97
CA TYR A 74 -15.31 -8.75 0.36
C TYR A 74 -14.27 -9.85 0.54
N ASN A 75 -13.47 -9.72 1.58
CA ASN A 75 -12.53 -10.79 1.97
C ASN A 75 -13.22 -11.59 3.09
N HIS A 76 -13.71 -12.79 2.75
CA HIS A 76 -14.46 -13.59 3.71
C HIS A 76 -13.58 -14.22 4.79
N HIS A 77 -12.26 -14.14 4.65
CA HIS A 77 -11.32 -14.60 5.67
C HIS A 77 -11.08 -13.53 6.73
N SER A 78 -10.88 -12.28 6.30
CA SER A 78 -10.71 -11.16 7.23
C SER A 78 -12.03 -10.50 7.61
N ARG A 79 -13.11 -10.84 6.88
CA ARG A 79 -14.45 -10.27 7.10
C ARG A 79 -14.47 -8.76 6.93
N SER A 80 -13.80 -8.30 5.89
CA SER A 80 -13.72 -6.86 5.62
C SER A 80 -13.88 -6.57 4.15
N TYR A 81 -14.33 -5.35 3.84
CA TYR A 81 -14.44 -4.85 2.48
C TYR A 81 -13.30 -3.89 2.22
N SER A 82 -12.69 -4.01 1.06
CA SER A 82 -11.63 -3.10 0.63
C SER A 82 -11.78 -2.82 -0.86
N TYR A 83 -11.22 -1.69 -1.32
CA TYR A 83 -11.16 -1.37 -2.74
C TYR A 83 -10.00 -2.13 -3.35
N GLU A 84 -10.31 -2.93 -4.38
CA GLU A 84 -9.32 -3.77 -5.05
C GLU A 84 -9.55 -3.69 -6.56
N LEU A 85 -8.51 -3.95 -7.33
CA LEU A 85 -8.65 -3.99 -8.78
C LEU A 85 -9.55 -5.17 -9.17
N PRO A 86 -10.36 -5.02 -10.23
CA PRO A 86 -11.31 -6.08 -10.62
C PRO A 86 -10.68 -7.44 -10.85
N GLU A 87 -9.45 -7.47 -11.38
CA GLU A 87 -8.77 -8.73 -11.68
C GLU A 87 -8.11 -9.37 -10.47
N SER A 88 -8.04 -8.68 -9.33
CA SER A 88 -7.36 -9.22 -8.15
C SER A 88 -8.13 -10.41 -7.57
N ILE A 89 -7.41 -11.36 -7.01
CA ILE A 89 -7.97 -12.55 -6.39
C ILE A 89 -7.37 -12.74 -5.01
N LEU A 90 -8.08 -13.45 -4.16
CA LEU A 90 -7.56 -13.78 -2.84
C LEU A 90 -6.44 -14.79 -2.97
N LYS A 91 -5.30 -14.49 -2.35
CA LYS A 91 -4.15 -15.40 -2.30
C LYS A 91 -3.73 -15.59 -0.85
N TYR A 92 -3.33 -16.81 -0.55
CA TYR A 92 -2.91 -17.17 0.80
C TYR A 92 -1.41 -17.01 0.96
N ASN A 93 -1.01 -16.27 1.98
CA ASN A 93 0.39 -16.19 2.36
C ASN A 93 0.60 -17.14 3.55
N HIS A 94 1.19 -18.31 3.28
CA HIS A 94 1.34 -19.34 4.31
C HIS A 94 2.35 -18.97 5.39
N HIS A 95 3.11 -17.90 5.19
CA HIS A 95 4.04 -17.42 6.21
C HIS A 95 3.35 -16.47 7.19
N THR A 96 2.48 -15.59 6.71
CA THR A 96 1.68 -14.70 7.56
C THR A 96 0.36 -15.32 7.95
N LYS A 97 -0.05 -16.38 7.24
CA LYS A 97 -1.34 -17.07 7.46
C LYS A 97 -2.54 -16.18 7.21
N GLU A 98 -2.41 -15.30 6.23
CA GLU A 98 -3.47 -14.38 5.84
C GLU A 98 -3.82 -14.50 4.37
N TYR A 99 -5.07 -14.21 4.05
CA TYR A 99 -5.54 -14.10 2.67
C TYR A 99 -5.64 -12.62 2.32
N THR A 100 -5.04 -12.24 1.18
CA THR A 100 -5.09 -10.86 0.70
C THR A 100 -5.42 -10.85 -0.79
N PHE A 101 -6.02 -9.75 -1.26
CA PHE A 101 -6.29 -9.58 -2.70
C PHE A 101 -5.00 -9.18 -3.40
N GLU A 102 -4.62 -9.96 -4.41
CA GLU A 102 -3.39 -9.75 -5.14
C GLU A 102 -3.62 -9.97 -6.64
N HIS A 103 -2.73 -9.43 -7.46
CA HIS A 103 -2.76 -9.68 -8.88
C HIS A 103 -2.63 -11.19 -9.12
N PRO A 104 -3.35 -11.76 -10.10
CA PRO A 104 -3.28 -13.20 -10.35
C PRO A 104 -1.86 -13.75 -10.59
N SER A 105 -0.98 -12.93 -11.17
CA SER A 105 0.39 -13.34 -11.45
C SER A 105 1.35 -13.09 -10.29
N ALA A 106 0.90 -12.46 -9.22
CA ALA A 106 1.77 -12.14 -8.08
C ALA A 106 2.22 -13.42 -7.38
N LYS A 107 3.50 -13.46 -7.01
CA LYS A 107 4.09 -14.59 -6.31
C LYS A 107 4.78 -14.10 -5.05
N LEU A 108 4.78 -14.95 -4.02
CA LEU A 108 5.46 -14.62 -2.78
C LEU A 108 6.94 -14.38 -3.02
N LYS A 109 7.46 -13.31 -2.44
CA LYS A 109 8.88 -12.98 -2.44
C LYS A 109 9.35 -12.81 -1.02
N TYR A 110 10.62 -13.12 -0.77
CA TYR A 110 11.21 -12.98 0.55
C TYR A 110 12.00 -11.69 0.63
N ASN A 111 11.72 -10.91 1.67
CA ASN A 111 12.50 -9.71 1.97
C ASN A 111 13.45 -10.04 3.11
N PRO A 112 14.77 -10.21 2.82
CA PRO A 112 15.73 -10.61 3.86
C PRO A 112 15.94 -9.55 4.94
N TYR A 113 15.59 -8.29 4.65
CA TYR A 113 15.79 -7.22 5.63
C TYR A 113 14.65 -7.16 6.64
N SER A 114 13.41 -7.36 6.20
CA SER A 114 12.26 -7.46 7.11
C SER A 114 12.05 -8.90 7.59
N LYS A 115 12.68 -9.87 6.91
CA LYS A 115 12.54 -11.31 7.19
C LYS A 115 11.09 -11.76 7.03
N GLN A 116 10.40 -11.21 6.04
CA GLN A 116 9.01 -11.54 5.77
C GLN A 116 8.80 -11.90 4.32
N TYR A 117 7.82 -12.75 4.06
CA TYR A 117 7.34 -13.05 2.73
C TYR A 117 6.17 -12.14 2.40
N TYR A 118 6.13 -11.66 1.16
CA TYR A 118 5.10 -10.71 0.74
C TYR A 118 4.76 -10.90 -0.73
N PHE A 119 3.57 -10.42 -1.12
CA PHE A 119 3.19 -10.32 -2.52
C PHE A 119 3.54 -8.91 -2.99
N PRO A 120 4.37 -8.77 -4.05
CA PRO A 120 4.71 -7.44 -4.56
C PRO A 120 3.48 -6.70 -5.07
N LYS A 121 3.36 -5.43 -4.73
CA LYS A 121 2.24 -4.60 -5.18
C LYS A 121 2.55 -3.85 -6.47
N TYR A 122 3.82 -3.60 -6.72
CA TYR A 122 4.26 -2.81 -7.86
C TYR A 122 5.23 -3.62 -8.70
N ASN A 123 4.94 -3.71 -9.97
CA ASN A 123 5.79 -4.46 -10.90
C ASN A 123 6.63 -3.51 -11.75
#